data_35583cec086a4f4e7501bc6e22ce2047
#
_entry.id   35583cec086a4f4e7501bc6e22ce2047
#
_cell.length_a   1.000
_cell.length_b   1.000
_cell.length_c   1.000
_cell.angle_alpha   90.00
_cell.angle_beta   90.00
_cell.angle_gamma   90.00
#
_symmetry.space_group_name_H-M   'P 1'
#
loop_
_entity.id
_entity.type
_entity.pdbx_description
1 polymer ?
#
loop_
_entity_poly.entity_id
_entity_poly.type
_entity_poly.pdbx_seq_one_letter_code
_entity_poly.pdbx_strand_id
1 'polypeptide(L)'
;MLASMILTRLLAFFTLATLALAADAPGFKVTKRYPVPGDGGFDYVTFDASSNRIYASHGTEVDVLDADSGKLLGKVEDTPGVHGIAIVPELHRGFTTNGAENTVSVFDTNTFKTIKKIAVDKDPDFVLYDAHSKRVLVCHGDAAAITAIDPEKEAMIGKVALGGGAEATVVSGKGIGFVNLEEEAEVVSYDPVALTVKAKYPITGCKTPTGLAMDVANSRLFIGCRSKVMAVMNADTGKVITTLPIGTRVDAVAFDAGNKLIFCSNGDGTISVIRQKSPDEYESVGDIHTQESAKTMALDQKSKRMFLSAAEMVPPPAGEKGRPKPKPGSFTILVVERQ
;
A
#
# COMPACT_ATOMS: atom_id res chain seq x y z
N MET A 1 -61.74 -41.71 -26.77
CA MET A 1 -61.23 -40.52 -26.07
C MET A 1 -59.94 -40.95 -25.37
N LEU A 2 -58.78 -40.65 -26.01
CA LEU A 2 -57.48 -40.92 -25.43
C LEU A 2 -56.97 -39.62 -24.77
N ALA A 3 -56.73 -39.67 -23.47
CA ALA A 3 -56.08 -38.58 -22.75
C ALA A 3 -54.57 -38.78 -22.79
N SER A 4 -53.86 -37.84 -23.40
CA SER A 4 -52.37 -37.79 -23.46
C SER A 4 -51.83 -37.14 -22.20
N MET A 5 -51.10 -37.89 -21.37
CA MET A 5 -50.32 -37.37 -20.24
C MET A 5 -48.97 -36.90 -20.74
N ILE A 6 -48.74 -35.59 -20.71
CA ILE A 6 -47.44 -35.00 -20.96
C ILE A 6 -46.67 -34.97 -19.64
N LEU A 7 -45.58 -35.74 -19.58
CA LEU A 7 -44.69 -35.84 -18.42
C LEU A 7 -43.55 -34.80 -18.61
N THR A 8 -43.64 -33.66 -17.93
CA THR A 8 -42.61 -32.60 -17.94
C THR A 8 -41.47 -33.02 -16.99
N ARG A 9 -40.32 -33.38 -17.54
CA ARG A 9 -39.10 -33.61 -16.78
C ARG A 9 -38.44 -32.27 -16.44
N LEU A 10 -38.46 -31.87 -15.17
CA LEU A 10 -37.64 -30.78 -14.65
C LEU A 10 -36.20 -31.30 -14.55
N LEU A 11 -35.29 -30.77 -15.37
CA LEU A 11 -33.85 -30.92 -15.17
C LEU A 11 -33.41 -29.88 -14.15
N ALA A 12 -33.08 -30.28 -12.94
CA ALA A 12 -32.41 -29.44 -11.95
C ALA A 12 -30.93 -29.38 -12.31
N PHE A 13 -30.46 -28.26 -12.79
CA PHE A 13 -29.03 -27.96 -12.93
C PHE A 13 -28.48 -27.68 -11.53
N PHE A 14 -27.76 -28.62 -10.93
CA PHE A 14 -26.90 -28.37 -9.79
C PHE A 14 -25.61 -27.70 -10.29
N THR A 15 -25.47 -26.42 -10.12
CA THR A 15 -24.19 -25.73 -10.26
C THR A 15 -23.33 -26.08 -9.05
N LEU A 16 -22.38 -26.99 -9.24
CA LEU A 16 -21.32 -27.25 -8.26
C LEU A 16 -20.41 -26.02 -8.24
N ALA A 17 -20.58 -25.17 -7.24
CA ALA A 17 -19.61 -24.12 -6.94
C ALA A 17 -18.35 -24.81 -6.39
N THR A 18 -17.35 -25.02 -7.24
CA THR A 18 -16.01 -25.42 -6.79
C THR A 18 -15.43 -24.24 -6.04
N LEU A 19 -15.32 -24.36 -4.69
CA LEU A 19 -14.40 -23.52 -3.92
C LEU A 19 -12.99 -23.85 -4.46
N ALA A 20 -12.44 -22.97 -5.28
CA ALA A 20 -11.02 -23.00 -5.60
C ALA A 20 -10.29 -22.65 -4.29
N LEU A 21 -9.69 -23.64 -3.63
CA LEU A 21 -8.68 -23.40 -2.63
C LEU A 21 -7.57 -22.61 -3.32
N ALA A 22 -7.23 -21.42 -2.81
CA ALA A 22 -6.10 -20.65 -3.32
C ALA A 22 -4.84 -21.54 -3.21
N ALA A 23 -4.19 -21.79 -4.32
CA ALA A 23 -2.94 -22.53 -4.34
C ALA A 23 -1.82 -21.65 -3.77
N ASP A 24 -0.87 -22.25 -3.06
CA ASP A 24 0.33 -21.54 -2.61
C ASP A 24 1.10 -20.97 -3.81
N ALA A 25 1.50 -19.70 -3.71
CA ALA A 25 2.34 -19.08 -4.72
C ALA A 25 3.72 -19.74 -4.74
N PRO A 26 4.14 -20.37 -5.86
CA PRO A 26 5.35 -21.19 -5.88
C PRO A 26 6.61 -20.38 -5.56
N GLY A 27 7.37 -20.85 -4.58
CA GLY A 27 8.72 -20.40 -4.29
C GLY A 27 8.84 -19.14 -3.44
N PHE A 28 7.75 -18.55 -2.92
CA PHE A 28 7.83 -17.44 -1.96
C PHE A 28 7.41 -17.89 -0.57
N LYS A 29 8.15 -17.43 0.45
CA LYS A 29 7.77 -17.63 1.85
C LYS A 29 8.35 -16.57 2.78
N VAL A 30 7.81 -16.47 3.99
CA VAL A 30 8.44 -15.73 5.10
C VAL A 30 9.72 -16.48 5.49
N THR A 31 10.87 -15.87 5.27
CA THR A 31 12.19 -16.48 5.56
C THR A 31 12.78 -15.97 6.86
N LYS A 32 12.47 -14.72 7.23
CA LYS A 32 12.99 -14.09 8.45
C LYS A 32 11.89 -13.27 9.12
N ARG A 33 12.09 -13.06 10.42
CA ARG A 33 11.32 -12.14 11.26
C ARG A 33 12.30 -11.28 12.03
N TYR A 34 12.14 -9.98 11.97
CA TYR A 34 12.94 -9.01 12.69
C TYR A 34 12.09 -8.41 13.81
N PRO A 35 12.18 -8.93 15.05
CA PRO A 35 11.47 -8.35 16.19
C PRO A 35 11.90 -6.90 16.41
N VAL A 36 10.94 -6.01 16.59
CA VAL A 36 11.17 -4.60 16.85
C VAL A 36 10.71 -4.30 18.27
N PRO A 37 11.61 -3.84 19.16
CA PRO A 37 11.24 -3.60 20.55
C PRO A 37 10.42 -2.31 20.69
N GLY A 38 9.46 -2.33 21.60
CA GLY A 38 8.59 -1.19 21.90
C GLY A 38 7.12 -1.55 21.79
N ASP A 39 6.27 -0.59 22.10
CA ASP A 39 4.82 -0.71 22.07
C ASP A 39 4.25 0.39 21.19
N GLY A 40 3.15 0.11 20.49
CA GLY A 40 2.48 1.09 19.67
C GLY A 40 1.71 0.48 18.50
N GLY A 41 1.01 1.33 17.80
CA GLY A 41 0.44 1.00 16.50
C GLY A 41 1.54 0.97 15.44
N PHE A 42 1.24 0.35 14.30
CA PHE A 42 2.14 0.36 13.14
C PHE A 42 1.32 0.58 11.87
N ASP A 43 1.99 1.07 10.83
CA ASP A 43 1.38 1.28 9.53
C ASP A 43 2.39 1.00 8.42
N TYR A 44 2.79 2.00 7.64
CA TYR A 44 3.66 1.78 6.48
C TYR A 44 5.08 1.37 6.88
N VAL A 45 5.67 0.62 5.97
CA VAL A 45 7.09 0.27 5.95
C VAL A 45 7.69 0.75 4.63
N THR A 46 8.89 1.33 4.69
CA THR A 46 9.62 1.83 3.52
C THR A 46 11.00 1.19 3.45
N PHE A 47 11.39 0.74 2.27
CA PHE A 47 12.75 0.24 2.02
C PHE A 47 13.55 1.27 1.22
N ASP A 48 14.67 1.69 1.77
CA ASP A 48 15.66 2.54 1.09
C ASP A 48 16.77 1.68 0.49
N ALA A 49 16.71 1.50 -0.82
CA ALA A 49 17.69 0.72 -1.56
C ALA A 49 19.09 1.37 -1.59
N SER A 50 19.19 2.68 -1.39
CA SER A 50 20.47 3.40 -1.42
C SER A 50 21.33 3.10 -0.18
N SER A 51 20.70 2.89 0.98
CA SER A 51 21.35 2.62 2.25
C SER A 51 21.11 1.20 2.77
N ASN A 52 20.30 0.38 2.07
CA ASN A 52 19.86 -0.96 2.49
C ASN A 52 19.18 -0.95 3.86
N ARG A 53 18.29 0.03 4.09
CA ARG A 53 17.58 0.22 5.36
C ARG A 53 16.08 0.07 5.21
N ILE A 54 15.47 -0.46 6.27
CA ILE A 54 14.02 -0.51 6.45
C ILE A 54 13.66 0.59 7.44
N TYR A 55 12.64 1.38 7.10
CA TYR A 55 12.03 2.37 7.97
C TYR A 55 10.60 1.91 8.25
N ALA A 56 10.27 1.67 9.51
CA ALA A 56 8.96 1.16 9.91
C ALA A 56 8.27 2.12 10.88
N SER A 57 7.06 2.53 10.58
CA SER A 57 6.25 3.35 11.49
C SER A 57 5.86 2.56 12.73
N HIS A 58 6.03 3.15 13.93
CA HIS A 58 5.77 2.49 15.19
C HIS A 58 5.28 3.49 16.26
N GLY A 59 3.98 3.73 16.27
CA GLY A 59 3.30 4.60 17.23
C GLY A 59 3.73 6.06 17.16
N THR A 60 4.77 6.43 17.88
CA THR A 60 5.29 7.80 17.96
C THR A 60 6.73 7.93 17.46
N GLU A 61 7.23 6.90 16.82
CA GLU A 61 8.61 6.81 16.32
C GLU A 61 8.68 6.04 15.00
N VAL A 62 9.78 6.17 14.28
CA VAL A 62 10.12 5.30 13.15
C VAL A 62 11.33 4.48 13.52
N ASP A 63 11.19 3.17 13.55
CA ASP A 63 12.32 2.25 13.73
C ASP A 63 13.09 2.09 12.43
N VAL A 64 14.42 2.19 12.50
CA VAL A 64 15.32 2.04 11.36
C VAL A 64 16.14 0.78 11.52
N LEU A 65 15.99 -0.17 10.59
CA LEU A 65 16.66 -1.46 10.65
C LEU A 65 17.59 -1.65 9.43
N ASP A 66 18.64 -2.40 9.63
CA ASP A 66 19.44 -2.98 8.54
C ASP A 66 18.64 -4.09 7.88
N ALA A 67 18.47 -4.03 6.56
CA ALA A 67 17.57 -4.92 5.82
C ALA A 67 18.09 -6.36 5.68
N ASP A 68 19.37 -6.63 5.90
CA ASP A 68 19.94 -7.97 5.80
C ASP A 68 19.93 -8.71 7.14
N SER A 69 20.26 -8.01 8.21
CA SER A 69 20.38 -8.58 9.56
C SER A 69 19.16 -8.35 10.44
N GLY A 70 18.31 -7.37 10.14
CA GLY A 70 17.22 -6.92 11.01
C GLY A 70 17.70 -6.17 12.26
N LYS A 71 18.99 -5.80 12.32
CA LYS A 71 19.52 -5.05 13.46
C LYS A 71 18.91 -3.65 13.50
N LEU A 72 18.37 -3.26 14.65
CA LEU A 72 17.94 -1.89 14.89
C LEU A 72 19.16 -0.95 14.86
N LEU A 73 19.17 0.00 13.95
CA LEU A 73 20.23 0.99 13.75
C LEU A 73 19.97 2.27 14.54
N GLY A 74 18.71 2.61 14.75
CA GLY A 74 18.28 3.81 15.46
C GLY A 74 16.80 4.06 15.28
N LYS A 75 16.36 5.22 15.77
CA LYS A 75 14.96 5.63 15.74
C LYS A 75 14.85 7.09 15.31
N VAL A 76 13.77 7.42 14.59
CA VAL A 76 13.34 8.81 14.42
C VAL A 76 12.25 9.05 15.46
N GLU A 77 12.57 9.80 16.48
CA GLU A 77 11.66 10.10 17.59
C GLU A 77 10.76 11.30 17.29
N ASP A 78 9.72 11.49 18.10
CA ASP A 78 8.81 12.63 18.04
C ASP A 78 8.02 12.69 16.72
N THR A 79 7.41 11.54 16.35
CA THR A 79 6.52 11.39 15.18
C THR A 79 5.15 10.85 15.60
N PRO A 80 4.33 11.63 16.37
CA PRO A 80 3.09 11.13 16.96
C PRO A 80 2.06 10.71 15.93
N GLY A 81 1.61 9.45 16.01
CA GLY A 81 0.69 8.86 15.03
C GLY A 81 1.32 8.78 13.65
N VAL A 82 2.58 8.33 13.59
CA VAL A 82 3.29 8.19 12.31
C VAL A 82 2.64 7.14 11.42
N HIS A 83 2.42 7.49 10.14
CA HIS A 83 1.91 6.62 9.10
C HIS A 83 2.97 6.34 8.05
N GLY A 84 3.16 7.22 7.08
CA GLY A 84 4.05 7.04 5.94
C GLY A 84 5.48 7.57 6.16
N ILE A 85 6.43 7.00 5.41
CA ILE A 85 7.83 7.43 5.40
C ILE A 85 8.29 7.53 3.95
N ALA A 86 8.85 8.67 3.56
CA ALA A 86 9.52 8.86 2.27
C ALA A 86 10.98 9.25 2.46
N ILE A 87 11.86 8.70 1.63
CA ILE A 87 13.29 9.01 1.64
C ILE A 87 13.67 9.78 0.38
N VAL A 88 14.48 10.80 0.56
CA VAL A 88 15.10 11.61 -0.51
C VAL A 88 16.62 11.39 -0.41
N PRO A 89 17.15 10.34 -1.07
CA PRO A 89 18.51 9.88 -0.83
C PRO A 89 19.57 10.93 -1.14
N GLU A 90 19.39 11.70 -2.21
CA GLU A 90 20.34 12.73 -2.67
C GLU A 90 20.49 13.91 -1.70
N LEU A 91 19.51 14.12 -0.82
CA LEU A 91 19.56 15.15 0.21
C LEU A 91 19.89 14.59 1.60
N HIS A 92 20.01 13.28 1.75
CA HIS A 92 20.05 12.62 3.05
C HIS A 92 18.90 13.04 3.97
N ARG A 93 17.69 13.13 3.42
CA ARG A 93 16.47 13.54 4.12
C ARG A 93 15.43 12.43 4.08
N GLY A 94 14.74 12.28 5.20
CA GLY A 94 13.52 11.50 5.29
C GLY A 94 12.37 12.39 5.74
N PHE A 95 11.15 11.99 5.37
CA PHE A 95 9.91 12.69 5.66
C PHE A 95 8.92 11.68 6.24
N THR A 96 8.30 12.02 7.37
CA THR A 96 7.24 11.19 7.98
C THR A 96 5.94 11.96 8.07
N THR A 97 4.83 11.29 7.82
CA THR A 97 3.51 11.85 8.10
C THR A 97 3.09 11.53 9.53
N ASN A 98 2.64 12.54 10.28
CA ASN A 98 2.28 12.43 11.69
C ASN A 98 0.80 12.82 11.85
N GLY A 99 -0.10 11.82 11.75
CA GLY A 99 -1.56 12.04 11.75
C GLY A 99 -2.09 12.67 13.04
N ALA A 100 -1.49 12.36 14.19
CA ALA A 100 -1.95 12.92 15.47
C ALA A 100 -1.67 14.42 15.64
N GLU A 101 -0.72 14.99 14.87
CA GLU A 101 -0.35 16.41 14.94
C GLU A 101 -0.65 17.19 13.67
N ASN A 102 -1.03 16.52 12.57
CA ASN A 102 -1.16 17.15 11.25
C ASN A 102 0.16 17.80 10.80
N THR A 103 1.26 17.09 10.94
CA THR A 103 2.59 17.55 10.56
C THR A 103 3.31 16.54 9.69
N VAL A 104 4.34 17.02 8.99
CA VAL A 104 5.38 16.19 8.37
C VAL A 104 6.69 16.48 9.09
N SER A 105 7.32 15.46 9.69
CA SER A 105 8.67 15.60 10.24
C SER A 105 9.70 15.41 9.14
N VAL A 106 10.67 16.30 9.07
CA VAL A 106 11.89 16.16 8.25
C VAL A 106 13.00 15.66 9.15
N PHE A 107 13.68 14.59 8.77
CA PHE A 107 14.79 14.04 9.55
C PHE A 107 16.03 13.77 8.68
N ASP A 108 17.19 13.73 9.31
CA ASP A 108 18.46 13.36 8.70
C ASP A 108 18.62 11.84 8.67
N THR A 109 18.82 11.24 7.50
CA THR A 109 18.88 9.78 7.33
C THR A 109 20.19 9.16 7.85
N ASN A 110 21.21 9.95 8.16
CA ASN A 110 22.46 9.46 8.72
C ASN A 110 22.42 9.41 10.25
N THR A 111 21.77 10.41 10.87
CA THR A 111 21.72 10.55 12.33
C THR A 111 20.38 10.17 12.94
N PHE A 112 19.33 10.02 12.11
CA PHE A 112 17.92 9.77 12.47
C PHE A 112 17.29 10.88 13.33
N LYS A 113 17.92 12.04 13.41
CA LYS A 113 17.39 13.16 14.19
C LYS A 113 16.38 13.97 13.37
N THR A 114 15.26 14.28 14.00
CA THR A 114 14.31 15.25 13.48
C THR A 114 14.95 16.63 13.39
N ILE A 115 14.86 17.24 12.22
CA ILE A 115 15.41 18.56 11.91
C ILE A 115 14.32 19.62 12.07
N LYS A 116 13.10 19.31 11.57
CA LYS A 116 12.01 20.26 11.47
C LYS A 116 10.68 19.54 11.39
N LYS A 117 9.62 20.18 11.84
CA LYS A 117 8.23 19.80 11.55
C LYS A 117 7.58 20.83 10.64
N ILE A 118 6.89 20.37 9.63
CA ILE A 118 6.14 21.19 8.67
C ILE A 118 4.66 20.96 8.95
N ALA A 119 3.92 22.02 9.30
CA ALA A 119 2.47 21.94 9.43
C ALA A 119 1.84 21.69 8.05
N VAL A 120 0.93 20.72 7.97
CA VAL A 120 0.20 20.33 6.77
C VAL A 120 -1.30 20.27 7.04
N ASP A 121 -2.09 19.92 6.05
CA ASP A 121 -3.54 19.75 6.23
C ASP A 121 -3.83 18.52 7.11
N LYS A 122 -5.09 18.40 7.53
CA LYS A 122 -5.55 17.34 8.44
C LYS A 122 -5.37 15.95 7.86
N ASP A 123 -5.04 15.00 8.74
CA ASP A 123 -4.92 13.57 8.44
C ASP A 123 -3.90 13.25 7.33
N PRO A 124 -2.61 13.65 7.49
CA PRO A 124 -1.54 13.24 6.59
C PRO A 124 -1.25 11.74 6.81
N ASP A 125 -1.34 10.96 5.75
CA ASP A 125 -1.23 9.50 5.76
C ASP A 125 -0.10 9.03 4.86
N PHE A 126 -0.39 8.58 3.65
CA PHE A 126 0.62 8.10 2.71
C PHE A 126 1.53 9.22 2.23
N VAL A 127 2.82 8.91 2.01
CA VAL A 127 3.80 9.85 1.48
C VAL A 127 4.78 9.17 0.54
N LEU A 128 5.13 9.84 -0.56
CA LEU A 128 6.19 9.41 -1.45
C LEU A 128 7.06 10.59 -1.92
N TYR A 129 8.27 10.27 -2.36
CA TYR A 129 9.13 11.21 -3.10
C TYR A 129 9.03 10.95 -4.61
N ASP A 130 8.68 11.97 -5.37
CA ASP A 130 8.71 11.96 -6.83
C ASP A 130 10.01 12.60 -7.33
N ALA A 131 10.96 11.78 -7.76
CA ALA A 131 12.25 12.24 -8.27
C ALA A 131 12.14 13.05 -9.58
N HIS A 132 11.03 12.89 -10.35
CA HIS A 132 10.82 13.67 -11.57
C HIS A 132 10.44 15.12 -11.25
N SER A 133 9.49 15.34 -10.38
CA SER A 133 9.07 16.68 -9.95
C SER A 133 9.96 17.25 -8.84
N LYS A 134 10.81 16.42 -8.22
CA LYS A 134 11.60 16.72 -7.02
C LYS A 134 10.72 17.19 -5.86
N ARG A 135 9.62 16.49 -5.60
CA ARG A 135 8.66 16.82 -4.56
C ARG A 135 8.36 15.64 -3.68
N VAL A 136 8.16 15.90 -2.40
CA VAL A 136 7.52 14.97 -1.47
C VAL A 136 6.02 15.25 -1.54
N LEU A 137 5.25 14.20 -1.83
CA LEU A 137 3.80 14.25 -2.03
C LEU A 137 3.12 13.53 -0.88
N VAL A 138 2.29 14.24 -0.12
CA VAL A 138 1.61 13.77 1.09
C VAL A 138 0.12 13.65 0.80
N CYS A 139 -0.42 12.45 0.92
CA CYS A 139 -1.86 12.20 0.82
C CYS A 139 -2.55 12.53 2.13
N HIS A 140 -3.76 13.11 2.05
CA HIS A 140 -4.59 13.43 3.20
C HIS A 140 -5.98 12.79 3.06
N GLY A 141 -6.34 11.94 4.02
CA GLY A 141 -7.66 11.33 4.07
C GLY A 141 -8.75 12.38 4.27
N ASP A 142 -8.75 13.01 5.43
CA ASP A 142 -9.79 13.97 5.83
C ASP A 142 -9.76 15.30 5.04
N ALA A 143 -8.58 15.78 4.66
CA ALA A 143 -8.44 17.05 3.94
C ALA A 143 -8.70 16.94 2.44
N ALA A 144 -8.89 15.73 1.91
CA ALA A 144 -9.20 15.46 0.50
C ALA A 144 -8.23 16.16 -0.47
N ALA A 145 -6.93 16.06 -0.19
CA ALA A 145 -5.87 16.74 -0.92
C ALA A 145 -4.57 15.95 -0.97
N ILE A 146 -3.67 16.35 -1.86
CA ILE A 146 -2.25 16.02 -1.81
C ILE A 146 -1.47 17.31 -1.54
N THR A 147 -0.70 17.33 -0.46
CA THR A 147 0.26 18.41 -0.19
C THR A 147 1.58 18.11 -0.89
N ALA A 148 2.13 19.12 -1.58
CA ALA A 148 3.45 19.07 -2.16
C ALA A 148 4.46 19.83 -1.29
N ILE A 149 5.58 19.18 -0.95
CA ILE A 149 6.69 19.74 -0.18
C ILE A 149 7.93 19.80 -1.07
N ASP A 150 8.62 20.93 -1.04
CA ASP A 150 9.96 21.09 -1.61
C ASP A 150 10.96 20.51 -0.60
N PRO A 151 11.64 19.39 -0.90
CA PRO A 151 12.53 18.75 0.06
C PRO A 151 13.84 19.52 0.30
N GLU A 152 14.30 20.37 -0.63
CA GLU A 152 15.50 21.21 -0.44
C GLU A 152 15.20 22.39 0.50
N LYS A 153 14.01 23.01 0.34
CA LYS A 153 13.58 24.12 1.20
C LYS A 153 12.92 23.65 2.50
N GLU A 154 12.61 22.36 2.57
CA GLU A 154 11.86 21.76 3.69
C GLU A 154 10.59 22.57 4.00
N ALA A 155 9.80 22.85 2.97
CA ALA A 155 8.63 23.70 3.05
C ALA A 155 7.50 23.24 2.12
N MET A 156 6.27 23.41 2.57
CA MET A 156 5.09 23.23 1.71
C MET A 156 5.10 24.27 0.58
N ILE A 157 4.86 23.82 -0.66
CA ILE A 157 4.81 24.67 -1.85
C ILE A 157 3.41 24.78 -2.46
N GLY A 158 2.47 23.95 -2.04
CA GLY A 158 1.09 24.00 -2.48
C GLY A 158 0.39 22.67 -2.31
N LYS A 159 -0.80 22.55 -2.85
CA LYS A 159 -1.62 21.35 -2.76
C LYS A 159 -2.49 21.13 -3.99
N VAL A 160 -2.84 19.86 -4.25
CA VAL A 160 -3.85 19.44 -5.21
C VAL A 160 -5.13 19.14 -4.44
N ALA A 161 -6.20 19.88 -4.71
CA ALA A 161 -7.52 19.56 -4.15
C ALA A 161 -8.15 18.44 -4.97
N LEU A 162 -8.48 17.30 -4.33
CA LEU A 162 -8.94 16.09 -5.00
C LEU A 162 -10.47 15.95 -5.00
N GLY A 163 -11.12 16.46 -3.94
CA GLY A 163 -12.56 16.33 -3.73
C GLY A 163 -12.98 14.97 -3.19
N GLY A 164 -12.09 14.24 -2.58
CA GLY A 164 -12.27 12.97 -1.86
C GLY A 164 -11.00 12.58 -1.13
N GLY A 165 -11.11 11.71 -0.11
CA GLY A 165 -10.01 11.29 0.74
C GLY A 165 -8.93 10.53 -0.04
N ALA A 166 -7.70 11.06 0.02
CA ALA A 166 -6.54 10.46 -0.66
C ALA A 166 -5.93 9.33 0.17
N GLU A 167 -5.86 8.14 -0.39
CA GLU A 167 -5.26 6.96 0.27
C GLU A 167 -3.81 6.76 -0.20
N ALA A 168 -3.59 6.11 -1.32
CA ALA A 168 -2.26 5.86 -1.87
C ALA A 168 -2.07 6.55 -3.22
N THR A 169 -0.86 7.08 -3.45
CA THR A 169 -0.48 7.69 -4.73
C THR A 169 0.73 7.00 -5.35
N VAL A 170 0.78 7.00 -6.67
CA VAL A 170 1.95 6.60 -7.47
C VAL A 170 2.23 7.66 -8.52
N VAL A 171 3.48 7.69 -9.01
CA VAL A 171 3.91 8.63 -10.04
C VAL A 171 4.44 7.90 -11.27
N SER A 172 4.13 8.42 -12.44
CA SER A 172 4.55 7.83 -13.72
C SER A 172 6.04 8.03 -14.02
N GLY A 173 6.75 8.88 -13.27
CA GLY A 173 8.09 9.35 -13.62
C GLY A 173 8.13 10.23 -14.87
N LYS A 174 6.97 10.66 -15.39
CA LYS A 174 6.80 11.50 -16.59
C LYS A 174 5.90 12.71 -16.33
N GLY A 175 5.77 13.12 -15.07
CA GLY A 175 5.00 14.30 -14.66
C GLY A 175 3.50 14.06 -14.48
N ILE A 176 3.08 12.83 -14.26
CA ILE A 176 1.69 12.49 -13.91
C ILE A 176 1.71 11.63 -12.65
N GLY A 177 0.91 12.02 -11.67
CA GLY A 177 0.59 11.24 -10.50
C GLY A 177 -0.82 10.64 -10.60
N PHE A 178 -1.05 9.53 -9.91
CA PHE A 178 -2.34 8.87 -9.76
C PHE A 178 -2.58 8.58 -8.28
N VAL A 179 -3.77 8.85 -7.79
CA VAL A 179 -4.14 8.65 -6.39
C VAL A 179 -5.51 7.99 -6.28
N ASN A 180 -5.63 7.03 -5.36
CA ASN A 180 -6.90 6.43 -5.03
C ASN A 180 -7.72 7.35 -4.12
N LEU A 181 -9.03 7.47 -4.40
CA LEU A 181 -10.01 8.04 -3.48
C LEU A 181 -10.85 6.89 -2.90
N GLU A 182 -10.72 6.67 -1.60
CA GLU A 182 -11.22 5.45 -0.93
C GLU A 182 -12.75 5.36 -0.96
N GLU A 183 -13.45 6.44 -0.55
CA GLU A 183 -14.91 6.46 -0.46
C GLU A 183 -15.59 6.58 -1.83
N GLU A 184 -15.01 7.35 -2.73
CA GLU A 184 -15.52 7.59 -4.08
C GLU A 184 -15.32 6.41 -5.02
N ALA A 185 -14.41 5.50 -4.67
CA ALA A 185 -13.96 4.41 -5.53
C ALA A 185 -13.48 4.91 -6.90
N GLU A 186 -12.63 5.94 -6.87
CA GLU A 186 -12.06 6.60 -8.04
C GLU A 186 -10.53 6.58 -8.00
N VAL A 187 -9.90 6.68 -9.17
CA VAL A 187 -8.51 7.12 -9.33
C VAL A 187 -8.53 8.54 -9.91
N VAL A 188 -7.79 9.43 -9.28
CA VAL A 188 -7.56 10.78 -9.79
C VAL A 188 -6.17 10.87 -10.38
N SER A 189 -6.06 11.31 -11.65
CA SER A 189 -4.77 11.69 -12.23
C SER A 189 -4.52 13.18 -12.00
N TYR A 190 -3.28 13.54 -11.66
CA TYR A 190 -2.91 14.91 -11.33
C TYR A 190 -1.51 15.26 -11.85
N ASP A 191 -1.24 16.55 -11.94
CA ASP A 191 0.07 17.09 -12.26
C ASP A 191 0.79 17.48 -10.95
N PRO A 192 1.88 16.79 -10.58
CA PRO A 192 2.58 17.09 -9.32
C PRO A 192 3.36 18.40 -9.37
N VAL A 193 3.59 18.98 -10.56
CA VAL A 193 4.29 20.28 -10.74
C VAL A 193 3.30 21.43 -10.77
N ALA A 194 2.27 21.34 -11.61
CA ALA A 194 1.23 22.37 -11.70
C ALA A 194 0.24 22.33 -10.52
N LEU A 195 0.22 21.26 -9.73
CA LEU A 195 -0.69 21.02 -8.61
C LEU A 195 -2.17 21.09 -9.01
N THR A 196 -2.50 20.42 -10.11
CA THR A 196 -3.85 20.41 -10.68
C THR A 196 -4.33 18.99 -10.97
N VAL A 197 -5.61 18.73 -10.76
CA VAL A 197 -6.28 17.52 -11.22
C VAL A 197 -6.36 17.54 -12.74
N LYS A 198 -6.04 16.40 -13.38
CA LYS A 198 -6.20 16.20 -14.83
C LYS A 198 -7.48 15.47 -15.18
N ALA A 199 -7.77 14.37 -14.49
CA ALA A 199 -8.96 13.56 -14.72
C ALA A 199 -9.33 12.75 -13.49
N LYS A 200 -10.59 12.29 -13.43
CA LYS A 200 -11.11 11.34 -12.44
C LYS A 200 -11.67 10.13 -13.16
N TYR A 201 -11.37 8.96 -12.67
CA TYR A 201 -11.72 7.69 -13.27
C TYR A 201 -12.40 6.77 -12.27
N PRO A 202 -13.70 6.44 -12.44
CA PRO A 202 -14.38 5.48 -11.57
C PRO A 202 -13.78 4.08 -11.74
N ILE A 203 -13.58 3.37 -10.65
CA ILE A 203 -13.00 2.03 -10.65
C ILE A 203 -14.14 1.00 -10.66
N THR A 204 -14.63 0.64 -11.84
CA THR A 204 -15.71 -0.34 -11.97
C THR A 204 -15.32 -1.69 -11.35
N GLY A 205 -16.18 -2.20 -10.47
CA GLY A 205 -15.97 -3.49 -9.80
C GLY A 205 -15.10 -3.44 -8.55
N CYS A 206 -14.60 -2.26 -8.16
CA CYS A 206 -13.84 -2.02 -6.94
C CYS A 206 -14.66 -1.18 -5.95
N LYS A 207 -14.50 -1.49 -4.67
CA LYS A 207 -14.98 -0.64 -3.56
C LYS A 207 -13.84 -0.48 -2.58
N THR A 208 -13.73 0.72 -2.02
CA THR A 208 -12.71 1.03 -1.02
C THR A 208 -11.30 0.70 -1.54
N PRO A 209 -10.82 1.38 -2.61
CA PRO A 209 -9.46 1.21 -3.13
C PRO A 209 -8.46 1.75 -2.12
N THR A 210 -7.42 0.95 -1.79
CA THR A 210 -6.37 1.31 -0.83
C THR A 210 -5.00 1.26 -1.49
N GLY A 211 -4.39 0.10 -1.64
CA GLY A 211 -3.08 -0.05 -2.27
C GLY A 211 -3.08 0.31 -3.75
N LEU A 212 -2.00 0.94 -4.22
CA LEU A 212 -1.83 1.35 -5.61
C LEU A 212 -0.40 1.10 -6.08
N ALA A 213 -0.25 0.46 -7.24
CA ALA A 213 1.03 0.30 -7.94
C ALA A 213 0.87 0.58 -9.44
N MET A 214 2.00 0.79 -10.13
CA MET A 214 1.99 1.13 -11.56
C MET A 214 3.02 0.36 -12.36
N ASP A 215 2.62 -0.21 -13.48
CA ASP A 215 3.51 -0.57 -14.59
C ASP A 215 3.67 0.65 -15.50
N VAL A 216 4.73 1.42 -15.26
CA VAL A 216 5.03 2.65 -16.00
C VAL A 216 5.28 2.39 -17.49
N ALA A 217 5.85 1.23 -17.82
CA ALA A 217 6.19 0.89 -19.21
C ALA A 217 4.94 0.68 -20.08
N ASN A 218 3.90 0.11 -19.51
CA ASN A 218 2.66 -0.20 -20.22
C ASN A 218 1.47 0.68 -19.83
N SER A 219 1.66 1.71 -18.98
CA SER A 219 0.59 2.58 -18.47
C SER A 219 -0.54 1.77 -17.81
N ARG A 220 -0.20 0.89 -16.85
CA ARG A 220 -1.19 0.09 -16.11
C ARG A 220 -1.13 0.40 -14.62
N LEU A 221 -2.28 0.66 -14.04
CA LEU A 221 -2.47 0.80 -12.59
C LEU A 221 -2.98 -0.52 -12.03
N PHE A 222 -2.45 -0.92 -10.88
CA PHE A 222 -2.87 -2.07 -10.10
C PHE A 222 -3.44 -1.55 -8.78
N ILE A 223 -4.72 -1.76 -8.56
CA ILE A 223 -5.50 -1.13 -7.49
C ILE A 223 -6.05 -2.22 -6.58
N GLY A 224 -5.55 -2.28 -5.35
CA GLY A 224 -6.07 -3.17 -4.31
C GLY A 224 -7.34 -2.59 -3.70
N CYS A 225 -8.43 -3.38 -3.71
CA CYS A 225 -9.74 -2.93 -3.23
C CYS A 225 -10.21 -3.81 -2.07
N ARG A 226 -10.67 -3.21 -0.97
CA ARG A 226 -11.20 -3.96 0.20
C ARG A 226 -12.43 -4.81 -0.13
N SER A 227 -13.01 -4.63 -1.31
CA SER A 227 -14.01 -5.54 -1.89
C SER A 227 -13.44 -6.89 -2.35
N LYS A 228 -12.20 -7.24 -1.97
CA LYS A 228 -11.51 -8.51 -2.26
C LYS A 228 -11.16 -8.68 -3.74
N VAL A 229 -10.86 -7.62 -4.42
CA VAL A 229 -10.40 -7.65 -5.79
C VAL A 229 -9.19 -6.73 -5.97
N MET A 230 -8.31 -7.08 -6.89
CA MET A 230 -7.37 -6.15 -7.50
C MET A 230 -7.93 -5.76 -8.87
N ALA A 231 -8.10 -4.46 -9.10
CA ALA A 231 -8.47 -3.93 -10.40
C ALA A 231 -7.22 -3.55 -11.20
N VAL A 232 -7.25 -3.82 -12.50
CA VAL A 232 -6.26 -3.36 -13.47
C VAL A 232 -6.89 -2.26 -14.31
N MET A 233 -6.27 -1.09 -14.35
CA MET A 233 -6.77 0.07 -15.09
C MET A 233 -5.71 0.56 -16.10
N ASN A 234 -6.15 0.94 -17.29
CA ASN A 234 -5.32 1.69 -18.22
C ASN A 234 -5.19 3.14 -17.71
N ALA A 235 -3.98 3.56 -17.38
CA ALA A 235 -3.71 4.86 -16.76
C ALA A 235 -3.98 6.05 -17.71
N ASP A 236 -3.88 5.84 -19.02
CA ASP A 236 -4.07 6.90 -20.01
C ASP A 236 -5.57 7.18 -20.28
N THR A 237 -6.41 6.15 -20.17
CA THR A 237 -7.83 6.25 -20.49
C THR A 237 -8.79 6.13 -19.32
N GLY A 238 -8.30 5.66 -18.16
CA GLY A 238 -9.11 5.36 -16.98
C GLY A 238 -9.99 4.11 -17.12
N LYS A 239 -9.84 3.34 -18.23
CA LYS A 239 -10.64 2.14 -18.44
C LYS A 239 -10.15 0.99 -17.57
N VAL A 240 -11.04 0.41 -16.77
CA VAL A 240 -10.78 -0.86 -16.07
C VAL A 240 -10.72 -1.98 -17.10
N ILE A 241 -9.61 -2.71 -17.13
CA ILE A 241 -9.33 -3.81 -18.06
C ILE A 241 -9.92 -5.10 -17.51
N THR A 242 -9.63 -5.41 -16.25
CA THR A 242 -10.08 -6.61 -15.54
C THR A 242 -10.01 -6.43 -14.04
N THR A 243 -10.63 -7.36 -13.31
CA THR A 243 -10.48 -7.51 -11.87
C THR A 243 -10.14 -8.96 -11.55
N LEU A 244 -9.27 -9.18 -10.55
CA LEU A 244 -8.91 -10.51 -10.07
C LEU A 244 -9.19 -10.61 -8.58
N PRO A 245 -9.61 -11.79 -8.07
CA PRO A 245 -9.82 -11.99 -6.65
C PRO A 245 -8.50 -11.93 -5.88
N ILE A 246 -8.54 -11.32 -4.70
CA ILE A 246 -7.44 -11.26 -3.72
C ILE A 246 -7.96 -11.53 -2.31
N GLY A 247 -7.07 -11.59 -1.32
CA GLY A 247 -7.42 -11.72 0.09
C GLY A 247 -8.22 -10.53 0.64
N THR A 248 -8.48 -10.56 1.93
CA THR A 248 -9.28 -9.53 2.61
C THR A 248 -8.39 -8.46 3.25
N ARG A 249 -8.92 -7.24 3.39
CA ARG A 249 -8.22 -6.14 4.07
C ARG A 249 -6.90 -5.78 3.38
N VAL A 250 -6.89 -5.78 2.04
CA VAL A 250 -5.74 -5.31 1.27
C VAL A 250 -5.42 -3.85 1.62
N ASP A 251 -4.12 -3.54 1.72
CA ASP A 251 -3.68 -2.18 2.05
C ASP A 251 -2.46 -1.75 1.23
N ALA A 252 -1.66 -2.69 0.75
CA ALA A 252 -0.56 -2.39 -0.13
C ALA A 252 -0.58 -3.24 -1.39
N VAL A 253 -0.18 -2.63 -2.51
CA VAL A 253 0.07 -3.30 -3.78
C VAL A 253 1.46 -2.92 -4.25
N ALA A 254 2.24 -3.90 -4.72
CA ALA A 254 3.55 -3.67 -5.33
C ALA A 254 3.66 -4.40 -6.66
N PHE A 255 4.43 -3.83 -7.59
CA PHE A 255 4.70 -4.43 -8.89
C PHE A 255 6.19 -4.70 -9.07
N ASP A 256 6.54 -5.96 -9.30
CA ASP A 256 7.86 -6.38 -9.74
C ASP A 256 7.91 -6.34 -11.28
N ALA A 257 8.43 -5.25 -11.81
CA ALA A 257 8.53 -5.04 -13.25
C ALA A 257 9.43 -6.08 -13.94
N GLY A 258 10.44 -6.62 -13.24
CA GLY A 258 11.38 -7.60 -13.79
C GLY A 258 10.75 -8.97 -14.01
N ASN A 259 9.94 -9.45 -13.07
CA ASN A 259 9.29 -10.74 -13.14
C ASN A 259 7.81 -10.66 -13.57
N LYS A 260 7.28 -9.46 -13.79
CA LYS A 260 5.89 -9.21 -14.15
C LYS A 260 4.90 -9.77 -13.11
N LEU A 261 5.22 -9.58 -11.82
CA LEU A 261 4.40 -10.03 -10.70
C LEU A 261 3.82 -8.83 -9.94
N ILE A 262 2.56 -8.93 -9.63
CA ILE A 262 1.84 -7.98 -8.76
C ILE A 262 1.60 -8.70 -7.43
N PHE A 263 1.91 -8.02 -6.33
CA PHE A 263 1.74 -8.50 -4.97
C PHE A 263 0.70 -7.62 -4.26
N CYS A 264 -0.36 -8.23 -3.75
CA CYS A 264 -1.38 -7.55 -2.96
C CYS A 264 -1.28 -8.05 -1.52
N SER A 265 -0.81 -7.20 -0.60
CA SER A 265 -0.66 -7.55 0.81
C SER A 265 -1.99 -7.38 1.54
N ASN A 266 -2.48 -8.47 2.11
CA ASN A 266 -3.80 -8.56 2.71
C ASN A 266 -3.71 -8.74 4.23
N GLY A 267 -4.49 -7.99 4.99
CA GLY A 267 -4.50 -8.08 6.45
C GLY A 267 -5.03 -9.39 7.03
N ASP A 268 -5.47 -10.34 6.20
CA ASP A 268 -5.84 -11.71 6.60
C ASP A 268 -4.64 -12.67 6.71
N GLY A 269 -3.43 -12.18 6.48
CA GLY A 269 -2.22 -12.99 6.56
C GLY A 269 -1.81 -13.63 5.24
N THR A 270 -2.21 -13.02 4.12
CA THR A 270 -1.83 -13.47 2.79
C THR A 270 -1.23 -12.34 1.95
N ILE A 271 -0.42 -12.69 0.96
CA ILE A 271 -0.09 -11.84 -0.18
C ILE A 271 -0.60 -12.54 -1.42
N SER A 272 -1.61 -11.99 -2.06
CA SER A 272 -2.10 -12.55 -3.33
C SER A 272 -1.14 -12.17 -4.45
N VAL A 273 -0.70 -13.17 -5.22
CA VAL A 273 0.28 -13.01 -6.30
C VAL A 273 -0.42 -13.14 -7.65
N ILE A 274 -0.27 -12.13 -8.47
CA ILE A 274 -0.87 -12.06 -9.80
C ILE A 274 0.24 -11.86 -10.83
N ARG A 275 0.20 -12.64 -11.91
CA ARG A 275 1.12 -12.51 -13.03
C ARG A 275 0.51 -11.69 -14.16
N GLN A 276 1.25 -10.71 -14.64
CA GLN A 276 0.98 -10.01 -15.88
C GLN A 276 1.56 -10.80 -17.04
N LYS A 277 0.74 -11.43 -17.87
CA LYS A 277 1.15 -12.14 -19.10
C LYS A 277 1.39 -11.17 -20.26
N SER A 278 0.52 -10.19 -20.35
CA SER A 278 0.61 -9.07 -21.27
C SER A 278 0.02 -7.82 -20.59
N PRO A 279 0.10 -6.63 -21.19
CA PRO A 279 -0.52 -5.44 -20.60
C PRO A 279 -2.02 -5.58 -20.29
N ASP A 280 -2.70 -6.50 -20.98
CA ASP A 280 -4.15 -6.67 -20.86
C ASP A 280 -4.58 -8.09 -20.43
N GLU A 281 -3.61 -8.99 -20.12
CA GLU A 281 -3.89 -10.35 -19.68
C GLU A 281 -3.17 -10.68 -18.36
N TYR A 282 -3.93 -11.17 -17.37
CA TYR A 282 -3.48 -11.42 -16.01
C TYR A 282 -3.99 -12.78 -15.51
N GLU A 283 -3.20 -13.41 -14.62
CA GLU A 283 -3.61 -14.66 -13.97
C GLU A 283 -3.22 -14.65 -12.48
N SER A 284 -4.07 -15.21 -11.62
CA SER A 284 -3.71 -15.49 -10.23
C SER A 284 -2.71 -16.64 -10.18
N VAL A 285 -1.60 -16.44 -9.46
CA VAL A 285 -0.53 -17.44 -9.30
C VAL A 285 -0.74 -18.25 -8.00
N GLY A 286 -1.38 -17.64 -7.01
CA GLY A 286 -1.62 -18.19 -5.68
C GLY A 286 -1.34 -17.16 -4.59
N ASP A 287 -1.37 -17.59 -3.35
CA ASP A 287 -1.12 -16.75 -2.19
C ASP A 287 0.18 -17.13 -1.48
N ILE A 288 0.84 -16.16 -0.88
CA ILE A 288 1.95 -16.35 0.05
C ILE A 288 1.38 -16.20 1.45
N HIS A 289 1.55 -17.21 2.31
CA HIS A 289 1.13 -17.11 3.70
C HIS A 289 2.10 -16.25 4.52
N THR A 290 1.55 -15.26 5.23
CA THR A 290 2.30 -14.34 6.08
C THR A 290 1.78 -14.41 7.53
N GLN A 291 1.51 -13.28 8.14
CA GLN A 291 0.90 -13.17 9.46
C GLN A 291 -0.37 -12.33 9.34
N GLU A 292 -1.43 -12.72 10.02
CA GLU A 292 -2.58 -11.83 10.18
C GLU A 292 -2.12 -10.46 10.71
N SER A 293 -2.67 -9.38 10.19
CA SER A 293 -2.24 -7.98 10.37
C SER A 293 -1.14 -7.45 9.43
N ALA A 294 -0.40 -8.29 8.74
CA ALA A 294 0.63 -7.85 7.78
C ALA A 294 -0.04 -7.32 6.49
N LYS A 295 -0.44 -6.05 6.49
CA LYS A 295 -1.21 -5.42 5.42
C LYS A 295 -0.41 -4.42 4.57
N THR A 296 0.59 -3.75 5.15
CA THR A 296 1.49 -2.82 4.46
C THR A 296 2.78 -3.51 4.05
N MET A 297 3.36 -3.10 2.92
CA MET A 297 4.48 -3.81 2.32
C MET A 297 5.40 -2.87 1.55
N ALA A 298 6.71 -3.09 1.64
CA ALA A 298 7.72 -2.52 0.76
C ALA A 298 8.41 -3.62 -0.06
N LEU A 299 8.63 -3.38 -1.34
CA LEU A 299 9.31 -4.29 -2.25
C LEU A 299 10.69 -3.74 -2.64
N ASP A 300 11.73 -4.50 -2.35
CA ASP A 300 13.07 -4.27 -2.93
C ASP A 300 13.09 -4.71 -4.39
N GLN A 301 13.11 -3.77 -5.30
CA GLN A 301 13.10 -4.05 -6.75
C GLN A 301 14.35 -4.79 -7.24
N LYS A 302 15.45 -4.79 -6.50
CA LYS A 302 16.70 -5.46 -6.86
C LYS A 302 16.72 -6.92 -6.39
N SER A 303 16.58 -7.15 -5.09
CA SER A 303 16.62 -8.48 -4.49
C SER A 303 15.28 -9.22 -4.56
N LYS A 304 14.19 -8.52 -4.82
CA LYS A 304 12.81 -9.02 -4.82
C LYS A 304 12.30 -9.43 -3.43
N ARG A 305 13.00 -9.00 -2.37
CA ARG A 305 12.53 -9.14 -1.00
C ARG A 305 11.34 -8.23 -0.75
N MET A 306 10.39 -8.72 0.01
CA MET A 306 9.27 -7.93 0.52
C MET A 306 9.39 -7.80 2.04
N PHE A 307 9.18 -6.61 2.54
CA PHE A 307 9.19 -6.31 3.97
C PHE A 307 7.79 -5.89 4.39
N LEU A 308 7.26 -6.51 5.45
CA LEU A 308 5.91 -6.25 5.93
C LEU A 308 5.92 -5.96 7.43
N SER A 309 5.22 -4.91 7.83
CA SER A 309 4.91 -4.63 9.24
C SER A 309 3.83 -5.58 9.75
N ALA A 310 4.06 -6.21 10.90
CA ALA A 310 3.10 -7.14 11.51
C ALA A 310 3.19 -7.12 13.04
N ALA A 311 2.08 -7.42 13.73
CA ALA A 311 2.05 -7.68 15.16
C ALA A 311 0.98 -8.73 15.49
N GLU A 312 1.07 -9.34 16.67
CA GLU A 312 -0.07 -10.07 17.24
C GLU A 312 -1.17 -9.06 17.62
N MET A 313 -2.40 -9.32 17.19
CA MET A 313 -3.51 -8.41 17.44
C MET A 313 -4.39 -8.93 18.59
N VAL A 314 -4.67 -8.07 19.56
CA VAL A 314 -5.54 -8.35 20.70
C VAL A 314 -6.90 -7.72 20.45
N PRO A 315 -7.99 -8.47 20.41
CA PRO A 315 -9.32 -7.90 20.26
C PRO A 315 -9.68 -7.03 21.49
N PRO A 316 -10.60 -6.08 21.33
CA PRO A 316 -11.09 -5.31 22.47
C PRO A 316 -11.72 -6.25 23.53
N PRO A 317 -11.73 -5.84 24.82
CA PRO A 317 -12.39 -6.59 25.87
C PRO A 317 -13.86 -6.95 25.51
N ALA A 318 -14.33 -8.07 26.04
CA ALA A 318 -15.70 -8.53 25.78
C ALA A 318 -16.73 -7.45 26.17
N GLY A 319 -17.56 -7.04 25.21
CA GLY A 319 -18.57 -5.98 25.37
C GLY A 319 -18.11 -4.57 25.01
N GLU A 320 -16.84 -4.34 24.74
CA GLU A 320 -16.32 -3.06 24.26
C GLU A 320 -16.29 -3.03 22.71
N LYS A 321 -16.63 -1.86 22.15
CA LYS A 321 -16.48 -1.60 20.71
C LYS A 321 -15.10 -1.01 20.45
N GLY A 322 -14.40 -1.51 19.43
CA GLY A 322 -13.10 -0.97 19.05
C GLY A 322 -12.41 -1.83 17.99
N ARG A 323 -11.31 -1.33 17.44
CA ARG A 323 -10.44 -2.12 16.58
C ARG A 323 -9.47 -2.93 17.45
N PRO A 324 -9.06 -4.14 17.03
CA PRO A 324 -7.97 -4.87 17.67
C PRO A 324 -6.73 -3.99 17.77
N LYS A 325 -5.98 -4.11 18.86
CA LYS A 325 -4.73 -3.38 19.09
C LYS A 325 -3.54 -4.32 19.04
N PRO A 326 -2.35 -3.84 18.62
CA PRO A 326 -1.14 -4.63 18.72
C PRO A 326 -0.87 -5.05 20.17
N LYS A 327 -0.50 -6.31 20.35
CA LYS A 327 -0.03 -6.83 21.62
C LYS A 327 1.34 -6.20 21.94
N PRO A 328 1.57 -5.66 23.13
CA PRO A 328 2.84 -5.09 23.52
C PRO A 328 4.02 -6.03 23.23
N GLY A 329 5.10 -5.49 22.66
CA GLY A 329 6.32 -6.22 22.31
C GLY A 329 6.21 -7.25 21.21
N SER A 330 5.09 -7.27 20.43
CA SER A 330 4.90 -8.24 19.35
C SER A 330 5.18 -7.69 17.95
N PHE A 331 5.54 -6.41 17.83
CA PHE A 331 5.83 -5.79 16.54
C PHE A 331 7.06 -6.43 15.89
N THR A 332 6.95 -6.72 14.60
CA THR A 332 8.00 -7.39 13.80
C THR A 332 7.93 -7.01 12.34
N ILE A 333 9.07 -7.00 11.69
CA ILE A 333 9.14 -6.93 10.23
C ILE A 333 9.31 -8.36 9.69
N LEU A 334 8.38 -8.79 8.86
CA LEU A 334 8.48 -10.03 8.10
C LEU A 334 9.31 -9.80 6.85
N VAL A 335 10.20 -10.74 6.53
CA VAL A 335 10.93 -10.77 5.26
C VAL A 335 10.40 -11.91 4.42
N VAL A 336 9.86 -11.61 3.25
CA VAL A 336 9.39 -12.59 2.29
C VAL A 336 10.37 -12.64 1.12
N GLU A 337 10.84 -13.83 0.79
CA GLU A 337 11.84 -14.06 -0.27
C GLU A 337 11.40 -15.22 -1.17
N ARG A 338 11.87 -15.19 -2.41
CA ARG A 338 11.76 -16.33 -3.31
C ARG A 338 12.88 -17.33 -2.99
N GLN A 339 12.52 -18.62 -2.93
CA GLN A 339 13.48 -19.73 -2.74
C GLN A 339 13.76 -20.46 -4.03
#